data_bb2e67af60efb1e171c4865e996cb3c8
#
_entry.id   bb2e67af60efb1e171c4865e996cb3c8
#
_cell.length_a   1.000
_cell.length_b   1.000
_cell.length_c   1.000
_cell.angle_alpha   90.00
_cell.angle_beta   90.00
_cell.angle_gamma   90.00
#
_symmetry.space_group_name_H-M   'P 1'
#
loop_
_entity.id
_entity.type
_entity.pdbx_description
1 polymer ?
#
loop_
_entity_poly.entity_id
_entity_poly.type
_entity_poly.pdbx_seq_one_letter_code
_entity_poly.pdbx_strand_id
1 'polypeptide(L)'
;IMKLDLYTERLHLRPLTEDDLDLALEMFTDERVMRYGGGASTPAEIKAQMPLVTRRSDGGCIGVWCVIDRTTQEKIGSAALTPMPIEENDTNWDLLLNDCIPLAEIEIGYFYKTSVWGKGIATEAASRLLQFAFEDSPLDVVVACFEPENHASKNVLKKIGLRYESTRFAYGEIDAVYAITKQQWLDQQESG
;
A
#
# COMPACT_ATOMS: atom_id res chain seq x y z
N ILE A 1 12.83 -0.44 -19.29
CA ILE A 1 12.43 -1.37 -18.21
C ILE A 1 12.24 -0.55 -16.95
N MET A 2 11.05 -0.61 -16.34
CA MET A 2 10.70 0.09 -15.11
C MET A 2 11.50 -0.47 -13.93
N LYS A 3 12.07 0.42 -13.10
CA LYS A 3 12.77 0.01 -11.87
C LYS A 3 11.78 -0.08 -10.73
N LEU A 4 11.60 -1.27 -10.19
CA LEU A 4 10.66 -1.55 -9.10
C LEU A 4 11.32 -1.56 -7.72
N ASP A 5 12.64 -1.62 -7.65
CA ASP A 5 13.39 -1.42 -6.40
C ASP A 5 13.49 0.06 -6.10
N LEU A 6 12.91 0.46 -4.98
CA LEU A 6 12.82 1.86 -4.54
C LEU A 6 13.60 2.04 -3.24
N TYR A 7 14.28 3.16 -3.11
CA TYR A 7 15.12 3.43 -1.95
C TYR A 7 14.77 4.78 -1.33
N THR A 8 14.85 4.83 -0.01
CA THR A 8 14.85 6.04 0.80
C THR A 8 16.10 6.07 1.67
N GLU A 9 16.21 7.03 2.57
CA GLU A 9 17.31 7.05 3.53
C GLU A 9 17.40 5.76 4.35
N ARG A 10 16.28 5.29 4.89
CA ARG A 10 16.22 4.14 5.80
C ARG A 10 15.69 2.86 5.16
N LEU A 11 15.01 2.93 4.01
CA LEU A 11 14.20 1.84 3.49
C LEU A 11 14.63 1.40 2.09
N HIS A 12 14.44 0.12 1.84
CA HIS A 12 14.44 -0.49 0.52
C HIS A 12 13.07 -1.15 0.31
N LEU A 13 12.37 -0.73 -0.73
CA LEU A 13 11.14 -1.35 -1.18
C LEU A 13 11.42 -2.16 -2.45
N ARG A 14 11.14 -3.44 -2.42
CA ARG A 14 11.22 -4.32 -3.59
C ARG A 14 9.90 -5.06 -3.79
N PRO A 15 9.59 -5.54 -5.00
CA PRO A 15 8.38 -6.35 -5.20
C PRO A 15 8.26 -7.48 -4.18
N LEU A 16 7.05 -7.64 -3.62
CA LEU A 16 6.72 -8.77 -2.76
C LEU A 16 6.74 -10.05 -3.58
N THR A 17 7.32 -11.11 -3.05
CA THR A 17 7.36 -12.44 -3.67
C THR A 17 6.83 -13.51 -2.72
N GLU A 18 6.59 -14.71 -3.23
CA GLU A 18 6.15 -15.84 -2.39
C GLU A 18 7.18 -16.23 -1.32
N ASP A 19 8.47 -15.88 -1.52
CA ASP A 19 9.52 -16.06 -0.52
C ASP A 19 9.37 -15.15 0.72
N ASP A 20 8.45 -14.18 0.66
CA ASP A 20 8.13 -13.29 1.78
C ASP A 20 7.00 -13.83 2.69
N LEU A 21 6.71 -15.11 2.60
CA LEU A 21 5.70 -15.76 3.45
C LEU A 21 5.99 -15.57 4.95
N ASP A 22 7.24 -15.55 5.35
CA ASP A 22 7.66 -15.29 6.74
C ASP A 22 7.15 -13.93 7.25
N LEU A 23 7.33 -12.88 6.46
CA LEU A 23 6.82 -11.54 6.75
C LEU A 23 5.28 -11.54 6.82
N ALA A 24 4.63 -12.15 5.85
CA ALA A 24 3.16 -12.23 5.79
C ALA A 24 2.59 -12.96 7.01
N LEU A 25 3.19 -14.07 7.41
CA LEU A 25 2.78 -14.82 8.60
C LEU A 25 2.96 -13.98 9.88
N GLU A 26 4.08 -13.28 10.03
CA GLU A 26 4.32 -12.45 11.21
C GLU A 26 3.32 -11.29 11.31
N MET A 27 3.02 -10.60 10.21
CA MET A 27 2.13 -9.45 10.23
C MET A 27 0.65 -9.83 10.28
N PHE A 28 0.21 -10.73 9.41
CA PHE A 28 -1.22 -10.94 9.18
C PHE A 28 -1.87 -11.93 10.16
N THR A 29 -1.08 -12.58 11.02
CA THR A 29 -1.59 -13.28 12.22
C THR A 29 -1.65 -12.40 13.46
N ASP A 30 -1.10 -11.18 13.41
CA ASP A 30 -1.10 -10.25 14.54
C ASP A 30 -2.38 -9.39 14.53
N GLU A 31 -3.24 -9.57 15.51
CA GLU A 31 -4.50 -8.82 15.67
C GLU A 31 -4.28 -7.29 15.74
N ARG A 32 -3.13 -6.86 16.28
CA ARG A 32 -2.80 -5.43 16.38
C ARG A 32 -2.53 -4.84 15.01
N VAL A 33 -1.78 -5.56 14.17
CA VAL A 33 -1.47 -5.14 12.79
C VAL A 33 -2.75 -5.11 11.95
N MET A 34 -3.60 -6.13 12.11
CA MET A 34 -4.79 -6.33 11.29
C MET A 34 -6.07 -5.70 11.87
N ARG A 35 -5.97 -4.94 12.93
CA ARG A 35 -7.13 -4.29 13.58
C ARG A 35 -8.03 -3.54 12.60
N TYR A 36 -7.45 -2.84 11.65
CA TYR A 36 -8.13 -2.07 10.61
C TYR A 36 -7.94 -2.67 9.20
N GLY A 37 -7.55 -3.91 9.13
CA GLY A 37 -7.30 -4.63 7.88
C GLY A 37 -8.16 -5.89 7.72
N GLY A 38 -9.33 -5.91 8.37
CA GLY A 38 -10.25 -7.05 8.29
C GLY A 38 -10.03 -8.14 9.35
N GLY A 39 -9.13 -7.91 10.32
CA GLY A 39 -8.78 -8.86 11.38
C GLY A 39 -7.68 -9.84 10.97
N ALA A 40 -7.11 -10.53 11.95
CA ALA A 40 -6.04 -11.49 11.73
C ALA A 40 -6.53 -12.72 10.95
N SER A 41 -5.66 -13.23 10.08
CA SER A 41 -5.88 -14.44 9.29
C SER A 41 -5.12 -15.62 9.88
N THR A 42 -5.57 -16.83 9.56
CA THR A 42 -4.84 -18.06 9.89
C THR A 42 -3.63 -18.26 8.97
N PRO A 43 -2.59 -19.01 9.41
CA PRO A 43 -1.46 -19.34 8.53
C PRO A 43 -1.87 -20.03 7.22
N ALA A 44 -2.90 -20.84 7.23
CA ALA A 44 -3.39 -21.50 6.01
C ALA A 44 -4.01 -20.51 5.02
N GLU A 45 -4.80 -19.55 5.50
CA GLU A 45 -5.36 -18.48 4.67
C GLU A 45 -4.25 -17.59 4.09
N ILE A 46 -3.26 -17.22 4.88
CA ILE A 46 -2.13 -16.41 4.42
C ILE A 46 -1.35 -17.13 3.31
N LYS A 47 -1.03 -18.41 3.50
CA LYS A 47 -0.37 -19.23 2.46
C LYS A 47 -1.17 -19.29 1.17
N ALA A 48 -2.50 -19.46 1.27
CA ALA A 48 -3.39 -19.52 0.12
C ALA A 48 -3.45 -18.18 -0.64
N GLN A 49 -3.26 -17.05 0.06
CA GLN A 49 -3.31 -15.71 -0.53
C GLN A 49 -1.99 -15.31 -1.22
N MET A 50 -0.84 -15.88 -0.86
CA MET A 50 0.46 -15.48 -1.40
C MET A 50 0.52 -15.43 -2.93
N PRO A 51 0.02 -16.43 -3.70
CA PRO A 51 0.02 -16.35 -5.16
C PRO A 51 -0.82 -15.20 -5.73
N LEU A 52 -1.80 -14.70 -4.98
CA LEU A 52 -2.66 -13.58 -5.38
C LEU A 52 -1.99 -12.24 -5.07
N VAL A 53 -1.55 -12.04 -3.83
CA VAL A 53 -0.99 -10.76 -3.37
C VAL A 53 0.38 -10.45 -3.97
N THR A 54 1.03 -11.41 -4.60
CA THR A 54 2.28 -11.21 -5.34
C THR A 54 2.08 -10.91 -6.82
N ARG A 55 0.83 -10.91 -7.32
CA ARG A 55 0.50 -10.49 -8.69
C ARG A 55 0.86 -9.02 -8.91
N ARG A 56 1.29 -8.72 -10.12
CA ARG A 56 1.62 -7.37 -10.56
C ARG A 56 1.13 -7.14 -11.97
N SER A 57 0.81 -5.90 -12.33
CA SER A 57 0.39 -5.52 -13.68
C SER A 57 1.07 -4.23 -14.15
N ASP A 58 0.87 -3.87 -15.39
CA ASP A 58 1.40 -2.68 -16.06
C ASP A 58 2.92 -2.50 -15.87
N GLY A 59 3.70 -3.45 -16.38
CA GLY A 59 5.16 -3.48 -16.21
C GLY A 59 5.62 -3.68 -14.77
N GLY A 60 4.69 -4.08 -13.88
CA GLY A 60 4.93 -4.31 -12.46
C GLY A 60 4.64 -3.11 -11.56
N CYS A 61 4.18 -1.98 -12.09
CA CYS A 61 3.95 -0.78 -11.28
C CYS A 61 2.70 -0.85 -10.38
N ILE A 62 1.78 -1.77 -10.63
CA ILE A 62 0.65 -2.05 -9.78
C ILE A 62 0.92 -3.38 -9.05
N GLY A 63 0.88 -3.37 -7.74
CA GLY A 63 1.17 -4.54 -6.89
C GLY A 63 1.66 -4.16 -5.50
N VAL A 64 2.21 -5.13 -4.79
CA VAL A 64 2.68 -4.99 -3.41
C VAL A 64 4.21 -5.01 -3.35
N TRP A 65 4.78 -4.17 -2.51
CA TRP A 65 6.21 -4.12 -2.18
C TRP A 65 6.46 -4.64 -0.78
N CYS A 66 7.54 -5.39 -0.61
CA CYS A 66 8.15 -5.68 0.68
C CYS A 66 9.00 -4.47 1.10
N VAL A 67 8.80 -3.99 2.31
CA VAL A 67 9.57 -2.88 2.90
C VAL A 67 10.64 -3.45 3.82
N ILE A 68 11.89 -3.08 3.57
CA ILE A 68 13.08 -3.60 4.26
C ILE A 68 13.82 -2.43 4.91
N ASP A 69 14.23 -2.60 6.15
CA ASP A 69 15.16 -1.69 6.82
C ASP A 69 16.57 -1.87 6.21
N ARG A 70 17.14 -0.79 5.68
CA ARG A 70 18.45 -0.85 5.01
C ARG A 70 19.62 -1.13 5.94
N THR A 71 19.48 -0.78 7.21
CA THR A 71 20.55 -1.00 8.19
C THR A 71 20.58 -2.43 8.68
N THR A 72 19.41 -2.97 9.05
CA THR A 72 19.29 -4.32 9.62
C THR A 72 19.05 -5.40 8.58
N GLN A 73 18.62 -5.04 7.37
CA GLN A 73 18.15 -5.94 6.32
C GLN A 73 16.90 -6.74 6.73
N GLU A 74 16.22 -6.31 7.78
CA GLU A 74 14.97 -6.92 8.24
C GLU A 74 13.79 -6.48 7.37
N LYS A 75 12.93 -7.44 7.02
CA LYS A 75 11.63 -7.17 6.41
C LYS A 75 10.70 -6.63 7.49
N ILE A 76 10.19 -5.42 7.34
CA ILE A 76 9.45 -4.71 8.39
C ILE A 76 8.00 -4.39 8.03
N GLY A 77 7.61 -4.56 6.79
CA GLY A 77 6.26 -4.28 6.37
C GLY A 77 6.03 -4.45 4.89
N SER A 78 4.87 -4.02 4.45
CA SER A 78 4.48 -3.96 3.04
C SER A 78 3.82 -2.63 2.71
N ALA A 79 4.00 -2.18 1.47
CA ALA A 79 3.31 -1.04 0.88
C ALA A 79 2.81 -1.42 -0.51
N ALA A 80 1.70 -0.87 -0.94
CA ALA A 80 1.01 -1.33 -2.14
C ALA A 80 0.40 -0.20 -2.96
N LEU A 81 0.34 -0.42 -4.27
CA LEU A 81 -0.54 0.27 -5.21
C LEU A 81 -1.44 -0.81 -5.82
N THR A 82 -2.71 -0.83 -5.43
CA THR A 82 -3.66 -1.89 -5.80
C THR A 82 -5.03 -1.33 -6.13
N PRO A 83 -5.85 -2.07 -6.91
CA PRO A 83 -7.22 -1.65 -7.17
C PRO A 83 -8.03 -1.54 -5.87
N MET A 84 -8.67 -0.39 -5.63
CA MET A 84 -9.54 -0.18 -4.48
C MET A 84 -10.88 -0.91 -4.69
N PRO A 85 -11.32 -1.78 -3.75
CA PRO A 85 -12.52 -2.61 -3.91
C PRO A 85 -13.79 -1.84 -3.53
N ILE A 86 -14.29 -1.00 -4.43
CA ILE A 86 -15.54 -0.27 -4.23
C ILE A 86 -16.75 -1.22 -4.36
N GLU A 87 -17.65 -1.17 -3.38
CA GLU A 87 -18.82 -2.06 -3.25
C GLU A 87 -18.44 -3.55 -3.16
N GLU A 88 -17.21 -3.83 -2.75
CA GLU A 88 -16.66 -5.20 -2.59
C GLU A 88 -16.05 -5.36 -1.18
N ASN A 89 -15.85 -6.62 -0.78
CA ASN A 89 -15.34 -6.96 0.55
C ASN A 89 -13.81 -7.04 0.61
N ASP A 90 -13.14 -7.18 -0.55
CA ASP A 90 -11.68 -7.32 -0.62
C ASP A 90 -11.18 -6.97 -2.01
N THR A 91 -9.87 -6.76 -2.13
CA THR A 91 -9.18 -6.48 -3.39
C THR A 91 -9.47 -7.56 -4.43
N ASN A 92 -9.88 -7.15 -5.61
CA ASN A 92 -10.06 -8.04 -6.76
C ASN A 92 -8.71 -8.27 -7.46
N TRP A 93 -7.99 -9.31 -7.05
CA TRP A 93 -6.68 -9.67 -7.59
C TRP A 93 -6.73 -10.15 -9.05
N ASP A 94 -7.89 -10.50 -9.58
CA ASP A 94 -8.03 -10.88 -10.99
C ASP A 94 -7.85 -9.68 -11.93
N LEU A 95 -7.99 -8.46 -11.44
CA LEU A 95 -7.66 -7.25 -12.18
C LEU A 95 -6.15 -7.13 -12.50
N LEU A 96 -5.30 -7.89 -11.81
CA LEU A 96 -3.85 -7.94 -12.01
C LEU A 96 -3.39 -9.13 -12.86
N LEU A 97 -4.30 -9.85 -13.53
CA LEU A 97 -3.95 -10.94 -14.44
C LEU A 97 -3.43 -10.47 -15.80
N ASN A 98 -3.79 -9.27 -16.21
CA ASN A 98 -3.39 -8.67 -17.48
C ASN A 98 -2.31 -7.61 -17.25
N ASP A 99 -1.35 -7.53 -18.15
CA ASP A 99 -0.28 -6.53 -18.08
C ASP A 99 -0.75 -5.16 -18.61
N CYS A 100 -1.73 -4.59 -17.91
CA CYS A 100 -2.25 -3.24 -18.17
C CYS A 100 -2.69 -2.59 -16.85
N ILE A 101 -2.90 -1.28 -16.85
CA ILE A 101 -3.51 -0.59 -15.72
C ILE A 101 -4.90 -1.17 -15.48
N PRO A 102 -5.22 -1.64 -14.27
CA PRO A 102 -6.56 -2.08 -13.93
C PRO A 102 -7.59 -0.98 -14.14
N LEU A 103 -8.78 -1.34 -14.62
CA LEU A 103 -9.90 -0.41 -14.72
C LEU A 103 -10.55 -0.21 -13.33
N ALA A 104 -9.83 0.47 -12.46
CA ALA A 104 -10.21 0.77 -11.09
C ALA A 104 -9.43 1.97 -10.58
N GLU A 105 -9.91 2.60 -9.51
CA GLU A 105 -9.10 3.55 -8.76
C GLU A 105 -7.96 2.81 -8.07
N ILE A 106 -6.74 3.31 -8.19
CA ILE A 106 -5.56 2.68 -7.58
C ILE A 106 -5.31 3.34 -6.22
N GLU A 107 -5.34 2.52 -5.19
CA GLU A 107 -5.09 2.97 -3.83
C GLU A 107 -3.65 2.69 -3.38
N ILE A 108 -3.16 3.55 -2.50
CA ILE A 108 -1.97 3.30 -1.71
C ILE A 108 -2.39 2.70 -0.36
N GLY A 109 -1.76 1.58 0.00
CA GLY A 109 -2.01 0.89 1.26
C GLY A 109 -0.71 0.39 1.88
N TYR A 110 -0.73 0.05 3.16
CA TYR A 110 0.47 -0.44 3.87
C TYR A 110 0.12 -1.14 5.16
N PHE A 111 1.00 -2.06 5.56
CA PHE A 111 1.01 -2.72 6.86
C PHE A 111 2.45 -2.79 7.38
N TYR A 112 2.64 -2.62 8.69
CA TYR A 112 3.95 -2.67 9.32
C TYR A 112 3.91 -3.49 10.61
N LYS A 113 5.02 -4.20 10.88
CA LYS A 113 5.25 -4.82 12.18
C LYS A 113 5.11 -3.79 13.29
N THR A 114 4.54 -4.19 14.42
CA THR A 114 4.36 -3.28 15.58
C THR A 114 5.67 -2.70 16.11
N SER A 115 6.78 -3.42 15.96
CA SER A 115 8.12 -3.00 16.38
C SER A 115 8.64 -1.73 15.72
N VAL A 116 8.09 -1.36 14.54
CA VAL A 116 8.51 -0.16 13.81
C VAL A 116 7.48 0.97 13.84
N TRP A 117 6.40 0.82 14.57
CA TRP A 117 5.40 1.86 14.72
C TRP A 117 5.95 3.10 15.46
N GLY A 118 5.41 4.26 15.13
CA GLY A 118 5.78 5.52 15.76
C GLY A 118 7.15 6.08 15.35
N LYS A 119 7.79 5.50 14.34
CA LYS A 119 9.14 5.88 13.86
C LYS A 119 9.15 6.61 12.52
N GLY A 120 7.97 6.94 11.97
CA GLY A 120 7.83 7.61 10.68
C GLY A 120 8.04 6.71 9.46
N ILE A 121 8.14 5.40 9.65
CA ILE A 121 8.39 4.42 8.57
C ILE A 121 7.27 4.42 7.53
N ALA A 122 6.00 4.40 7.98
CA ALA A 122 4.86 4.40 7.07
C ALA A 122 4.83 5.66 6.19
N THR A 123 5.10 6.82 6.76
CA THR A 123 5.17 8.09 6.02
C THR A 123 6.31 8.08 5.00
N GLU A 124 7.49 7.61 5.37
CA GLU A 124 8.66 7.55 4.50
C GLU A 124 8.44 6.62 3.31
N ALA A 125 7.94 5.40 3.57
CA ALA A 125 7.65 4.43 2.51
C ALA A 125 6.51 4.88 1.60
N ALA A 126 5.41 5.38 2.16
CA ALA A 126 4.27 5.86 1.38
C ALA A 126 4.64 7.08 0.53
N SER A 127 5.42 8.00 1.06
CA SER A 127 5.94 9.15 0.30
C SER A 127 6.78 8.72 -0.90
N ARG A 128 7.67 7.73 -0.72
CA ARG A 128 8.50 7.18 -1.80
C ARG A 128 7.67 6.45 -2.85
N LEU A 129 6.67 5.68 -2.40
CA LEU A 129 5.79 4.95 -3.33
C LEU A 129 4.89 5.91 -4.11
N LEU A 130 4.42 6.98 -3.49
CA LEU A 130 3.66 8.03 -4.17
C LEU A 130 4.52 8.75 -5.23
N GLN A 131 5.78 9.03 -4.93
CA GLN A 131 6.73 9.57 -5.91
C GLN A 131 6.87 8.62 -7.11
N PHE A 132 7.08 7.33 -6.88
CA PHE A 132 7.13 6.32 -7.93
C PHE A 132 5.85 6.31 -8.78
N ALA A 133 4.68 6.36 -8.13
CA ALA A 133 3.40 6.37 -8.82
C ALA A 133 3.29 7.52 -9.82
N PHE A 134 3.74 8.71 -9.47
CA PHE A 134 3.60 9.90 -10.31
C PHE A 134 4.78 10.19 -11.25
N GLU A 135 5.98 9.72 -10.94
CA GLU A 135 7.16 9.94 -11.78
C GLU A 135 7.43 8.78 -12.74
N ASP A 136 7.23 7.54 -12.28
CA ASP A 136 7.68 6.33 -12.98
C ASP A 136 6.55 5.45 -13.51
N SER A 137 5.29 5.74 -13.14
CA SER A 137 4.11 5.04 -13.64
C SER A 137 3.16 6.00 -14.36
N PRO A 138 2.17 5.49 -15.12
CA PRO A 138 1.21 6.34 -15.81
C PRO A 138 0.05 6.85 -14.94
N LEU A 139 0.12 6.69 -13.62
CA LEU A 139 -0.95 7.11 -12.71
C LEU A 139 -1.02 8.64 -12.60
N ASP A 140 -2.24 9.18 -12.73
CA ASP A 140 -2.52 10.61 -12.54
C ASP A 140 -3.24 10.91 -11.21
N VAL A 141 -3.78 9.88 -10.58
CA VAL A 141 -4.49 9.96 -9.30
C VAL A 141 -4.13 8.74 -8.46
N VAL A 142 -3.92 8.96 -7.16
CA VAL A 142 -3.80 7.90 -6.15
C VAL A 142 -4.82 8.18 -5.06
N VAL A 143 -5.56 7.15 -4.67
CA VAL A 143 -6.53 7.21 -3.59
C VAL A 143 -6.05 6.39 -2.40
N ALA A 144 -6.75 6.50 -1.28
CA ALA A 144 -6.59 5.63 -0.12
C ALA A 144 -7.91 5.56 0.63
N CYS A 145 -8.24 4.40 1.18
CA CYS A 145 -9.38 4.26 2.07
C CYS A 145 -8.95 3.69 3.42
N PHE A 146 -9.67 4.07 4.46
CA PHE A 146 -9.39 3.62 5.82
C PHE A 146 -10.64 3.79 6.71
N GLU A 147 -10.76 2.95 7.72
CA GLU A 147 -11.78 3.11 8.75
C GLU A 147 -11.60 4.46 9.46
N PRO A 148 -12.70 5.24 9.70
CA PRO A 148 -12.60 6.57 10.28
C PRO A 148 -11.84 6.65 11.62
N GLU A 149 -11.85 5.57 12.40
CA GLU A 149 -11.13 5.45 13.67
C GLU A 149 -9.62 5.21 13.52
N ASN A 150 -9.16 4.86 12.32
CA ASN A 150 -7.73 4.64 12.06
C ASN A 150 -6.99 5.97 11.91
N HIS A 151 -6.80 6.67 13.03
CA HIS A 151 -6.15 7.99 13.05
C HIS A 151 -4.68 7.93 12.62
N ALA A 152 -3.99 6.81 12.85
CA ALA A 152 -2.61 6.63 12.41
C ALA A 152 -2.51 6.68 10.88
N SER A 153 -3.37 5.94 10.17
CA SER A 153 -3.43 5.98 8.71
C SER A 153 -3.80 7.37 8.18
N LYS A 154 -4.84 7.98 8.75
CA LYS A 154 -5.23 9.36 8.42
C LYS A 154 -4.07 10.34 8.51
N ASN A 155 -3.28 10.26 9.57
CA ASN A 155 -2.14 11.16 9.77
C ASN A 155 -1.05 10.95 8.72
N VAL A 156 -0.73 9.70 8.37
CA VAL A 156 0.22 9.39 7.31
C VAL A 156 -0.25 9.95 5.98
N LEU A 157 -1.50 9.70 5.58
CA LEU A 157 -2.05 10.14 4.31
C LEU A 157 -2.05 11.67 4.20
N LYS A 158 -2.42 12.38 5.27
CA LYS A 158 -2.36 13.85 5.31
C LYS A 158 -0.93 14.37 5.18
N LYS A 159 0.05 13.74 5.82
CA LYS A 159 1.45 14.14 5.74
C LYS A 159 2.03 14.01 4.34
N ILE A 160 1.61 13.01 3.58
CA ILE A 160 2.05 12.83 2.18
C ILE A 160 1.19 13.59 1.16
N GLY A 161 0.17 14.31 1.63
CA GLY A 161 -0.61 15.26 0.83
C GLY A 161 -1.96 14.79 0.34
N LEU A 162 -2.41 13.57 0.68
CA LEU A 162 -3.76 13.17 0.37
C LEU A 162 -4.77 13.95 1.21
N ARG A 163 -5.94 14.23 0.63
CA ARG A 163 -7.02 14.98 1.25
C ARG A 163 -8.33 14.23 1.15
N TYR A 164 -9.21 14.46 2.12
CA TYR A 164 -10.55 13.88 2.12
C TYR A 164 -11.28 14.18 0.79
N GLU A 165 -11.83 13.15 0.20
CA GLU A 165 -12.65 13.23 -1.01
C GLU A 165 -14.10 12.86 -0.72
N SER A 166 -14.33 11.69 -0.10
CA SER A 166 -15.67 11.13 0.07
C SER A 166 -15.68 10.06 1.18
N THR A 167 -16.87 9.57 1.42
CA THR A 167 -17.10 8.35 2.22
C THR A 167 -17.73 7.31 1.29
N ARG A 168 -17.16 6.11 1.25
CA ARG A 168 -17.58 5.06 0.32
C ARG A 168 -17.60 3.69 0.99
N PHE A 169 -18.41 2.79 0.46
CA PHE A 169 -18.36 1.39 0.85
C PHE A 169 -17.17 0.72 0.14
N ALA A 170 -16.19 0.28 0.90
CA ALA A 170 -15.01 -0.43 0.43
C ALA A 170 -14.55 -1.43 1.50
N TYR A 171 -13.96 -2.54 1.10
CA TYR A 171 -13.54 -3.61 2.02
C TYR A 171 -14.66 -4.11 2.95
N GLY A 172 -15.90 -4.07 2.47
CA GLY A 172 -17.06 -4.50 3.26
C GLY A 172 -17.54 -3.51 4.32
N GLU A 173 -16.99 -2.30 4.38
CA GLU A 173 -17.26 -1.30 5.40
C GLU A 173 -17.44 0.11 4.81
N ILE A 174 -17.92 1.02 5.62
CA ILE A 174 -18.00 2.44 5.26
C ILE A 174 -16.69 3.12 5.62
N ASP A 175 -15.89 3.43 4.62
CA ASP A 175 -14.57 4.01 4.77
C ASP A 175 -14.50 5.47 4.37
N ALA A 176 -13.58 6.20 4.99
CA ALA A 176 -13.14 7.50 4.49
C ALA A 176 -12.17 7.29 3.31
N VAL A 177 -12.42 8.00 2.22
CA VAL A 177 -11.56 8.00 1.03
C VAL A 177 -10.84 9.33 0.91
N TYR A 178 -9.52 9.24 0.81
CA TYR A 178 -8.62 10.36 0.55
C TYR A 178 -8.01 10.20 -0.84
N ALA A 179 -7.64 11.31 -1.46
CA ALA A 179 -7.07 11.32 -2.81
C ALA A 179 -6.01 12.40 -2.98
N ILE A 180 -5.14 12.20 -3.96
CA ILE A 180 -4.21 13.19 -4.47
C ILE A 180 -4.03 13.01 -5.97
N THR A 181 -4.05 14.10 -6.73
CA THR A 181 -3.69 14.10 -8.15
C THR A 181 -2.19 14.32 -8.33
N LYS A 182 -1.68 13.89 -9.47
CA LYS A 182 -0.29 14.19 -9.86
C LYS A 182 0.02 15.69 -9.83
N GLN A 183 -0.92 16.53 -10.31
CA GLN A 183 -0.74 17.98 -10.29
C GLN A 183 -0.64 18.54 -8.86
N GLN A 184 -1.51 18.09 -7.96
CA GLN A 184 -1.43 18.48 -6.54
C GLN A 184 -0.10 18.05 -5.91
N TRP A 185 0.38 16.86 -6.23
CA TRP A 185 1.67 16.37 -5.76
C TRP A 185 2.85 17.22 -6.29
N LEU A 186 2.84 17.58 -7.59
CA LEU A 186 3.84 18.45 -8.18
C LEU A 186 3.84 19.83 -7.52
N ASP A 187 2.67 20.43 -7.28
CA ASP A 187 2.54 21.73 -6.61
C ASP A 187 3.13 21.70 -5.20
N GLN A 188 3.00 20.59 -4.47
CA GLN A 188 3.62 20.42 -3.15
C GLN A 188 5.15 20.39 -3.22
N GLN A 189 5.73 19.78 -4.26
CA GLN A 189 7.19 19.72 -4.44
C GLN A 189 7.79 21.12 -4.70
N GLU A 190 7.06 21.99 -5.38
CA GLU A 190 7.49 23.37 -5.69
C GLU A 190 7.40 24.31 -4.47
N SER A 191 6.55 23.98 -3.49
CA SER A 191 6.30 24.81 -2.29
C SER A 191 7.17 24.46 -1.09
N GLY A 192 8.03 23.43 -1.22
CA GLY A 192 8.84 22.87 -0.13
C GLY A 192 10.33 23.27 -0.15
#